data_0a2ff5e2999f2ea566ceed082902df40
#
_entry.id   0a2ff5e2999f2ea566ceed082902df40
#
_cell.length_a   1.000
_cell.length_b   1.000
_cell.length_c   1.000
_cell.angle_alpha   90.00
_cell.angle_beta   90.00
_cell.angle_gamma   90.00
#
_symmetry.space_group_name_H-M   'P 1'
#
loop_
_entity.id
_entity.type
_entity.pdbx_description
1 polymer ?
#
loop_
_entity_poly.entity_id
_entity_poly.type
_entity_poly.pdbx_seq_one_letter_code
_entity_poly.pdbx_strand_id
1 'polypeptide(L)'
;NGGGAFVLIYLLCILIIGVPVMMAEVLIGRQGRQSPINSVNDLVSNSHINKAWLSIGWFGVIAGLLILSFYAVIAGWALKYIVLMAMGDLQGVDGTSASSVFESVLADPIGLIFWQTVFLFFCVIVVMGGVKKGLGLAIEILMPILFVVIFLLFVFCLFNTNVLEAMKFLFSFDLSNLSGRSLLEAMGQAFFTLSIGMGAVSYTHLRA
;
A
#
# COMPACT_ATOMS: atom_id res chain seq x y z
N ASN A 1 4.86 -19.19 -2.54
CA ASN A 1 3.41 -18.86 -2.50
C ASN A 1 2.66 -19.23 -3.80
N GLY A 2 2.98 -20.31 -4.51
CA GLY A 2 2.14 -20.87 -5.57
C GLY A 2 2.05 -20.11 -6.91
N GLY A 3 2.91 -19.14 -7.17
CA GLY A 3 2.97 -18.46 -8.48
C GLY A 3 1.62 -17.94 -8.97
N GLY A 4 1.19 -18.39 -10.18
CA GLY A 4 -0.08 -17.98 -10.79
C GLY A 4 -1.32 -18.37 -9.99
N ALA A 5 -1.29 -19.45 -9.22
CA ALA A 5 -2.40 -19.86 -8.36
C ALA A 5 -2.66 -18.83 -7.25
N PHE A 6 -1.61 -18.24 -6.64
CA PHE A 6 -1.75 -17.16 -5.66
C PHE A 6 -2.39 -15.92 -6.29
N VAL A 7 -1.95 -15.52 -7.49
CA VAL A 7 -2.52 -14.38 -8.21
C VAL A 7 -4.01 -14.58 -8.50
N LEU A 8 -4.41 -15.80 -8.88
CA LEU A 8 -5.81 -16.11 -9.12
C LEU A 8 -6.65 -15.99 -7.85
N ILE A 9 -6.19 -16.54 -6.71
CA ILE A 9 -6.87 -16.39 -5.43
C ILE A 9 -6.97 -14.92 -5.02
N TYR A 10 -5.88 -14.17 -5.19
CA TYR A 10 -5.87 -12.73 -4.93
C TYR A 10 -6.94 -11.99 -5.75
N LEU A 11 -7.05 -12.26 -7.05
CA LEU A 11 -8.07 -11.66 -7.91
C LEU A 11 -9.50 -12.08 -7.50
N LEU A 12 -9.67 -13.33 -7.10
CA LEU A 12 -10.97 -13.80 -6.56
C LEU A 12 -11.31 -13.08 -5.25
N CYS A 13 -10.37 -12.89 -4.35
CA CYS A 13 -10.58 -12.12 -3.12
C CYS A 13 -10.96 -10.65 -3.43
N ILE A 14 -10.32 -10.03 -4.42
CA ILE A 14 -10.70 -8.69 -4.88
C ILE A 14 -12.14 -8.66 -5.34
N LEU A 15 -12.55 -9.59 -6.21
CA LEU A 15 -13.88 -9.60 -6.81
C LEU A 15 -14.98 -9.94 -5.80
N ILE A 16 -14.76 -10.97 -4.97
CA ILE A 16 -15.80 -11.50 -4.08
C ILE A 16 -15.93 -10.68 -2.80
N ILE A 17 -14.84 -10.18 -2.25
CA ILE A 17 -14.82 -9.47 -0.98
C ILE A 17 -14.51 -7.99 -1.19
N GLY A 18 -13.43 -7.70 -1.91
CA GLY A 18 -12.91 -6.36 -2.07
C GLY A 18 -13.91 -5.41 -2.74
N VAL A 19 -14.44 -5.79 -3.89
CA VAL A 19 -15.37 -4.93 -4.65
C VAL A 19 -16.65 -4.64 -3.85
N PRO A 20 -17.36 -5.61 -3.24
CA PRO A 20 -18.54 -5.32 -2.43
C PRO A 20 -18.26 -4.41 -1.25
N VAL A 21 -17.16 -4.61 -0.52
CA VAL A 21 -16.80 -3.76 0.63
C VAL A 21 -16.46 -2.35 0.17
N MET A 22 -15.68 -2.22 -0.91
CA MET A 22 -15.36 -0.91 -1.50
C MET A 22 -16.63 -0.16 -1.95
N MET A 23 -17.59 -0.87 -2.57
CA MET A 23 -18.88 -0.27 -2.94
C MET A 23 -19.64 0.24 -1.73
N ALA A 24 -19.66 -0.53 -0.62
CA ALA A 24 -20.28 -0.11 0.63
C ALA A 24 -19.61 1.14 1.21
N GLU A 25 -18.27 1.21 1.23
CA GLU A 25 -17.54 2.39 1.69
C GLU A 25 -17.82 3.63 0.83
N VAL A 26 -17.86 3.47 -0.51
CA VAL A 26 -18.21 4.56 -1.42
C VAL A 26 -19.62 5.08 -1.15
N LEU A 27 -20.59 4.18 -0.94
CA LEU A 27 -21.96 4.55 -0.60
C LEU A 27 -22.03 5.34 0.70
N ILE A 28 -21.35 4.87 1.76
CA ILE A 28 -21.27 5.58 3.05
C ILE A 28 -20.65 6.97 2.86
N GLY A 29 -19.56 7.07 2.11
CA GLY A 29 -18.89 8.34 1.84
C GLY A 29 -19.77 9.33 1.06
N ARG A 30 -20.46 8.86 0.02
CA ARG A 30 -21.37 9.68 -0.80
C ARG A 30 -22.60 10.16 -0.03
N GLN A 31 -23.14 9.32 0.84
CA GLN A 31 -24.29 9.65 1.66
C GLN A 31 -23.93 10.59 2.83
N GLY A 32 -22.83 10.31 3.53
CA GLY A 32 -22.43 11.09 4.69
C GLY A 32 -21.81 12.43 4.34
N ARG A 33 -21.05 12.54 3.25
CA ARG A 33 -20.34 13.76 2.81
C ARG A 33 -19.50 14.43 3.91
N GLN A 34 -19.02 13.67 4.86
CA GLN A 34 -18.25 14.09 6.02
C GLN A 34 -17.05 13.15 6.26
N SER A 35 -16.32 13.37 7.35
CA SER A 35 -15.30 12.41 7.75
C SER A 35 -15.91 11.02 7.98
N PRO A 36 -15.14 9.92 7.84
CA PRO A 36 -15.66 8.57 8.03
C PRO A 36 -16.39 8.38 9.36
N ILE A 37 -15.86 8.95 10.45
CA ILE A 37 -16.49 8.87 11.77
C ILE A 37 -17.84 9.57 11.78
N ASN A 38 -17.92 10.80 11.24
CA ASN A 38 -19.16 11.57 11.23
C ASN A 38 -20.20 10.95 10.29
N SER A 39 -19.77 10.45 9.12
CA SER A 39 -20.66 9.75 8.19
C SER A 39 -21.32 8.53 8.81
N VAL A 40 -20.55 7.71 9.54
CA VAL A 40 -21.08 6.54 10.26
C VAL A 40 -21.98 6.98 11.42
N ASN A 41 -21.62 8.06 12.14
CA ASN A 41 -22.43 8.58 13.23
C ASN A 41 -23.81 9.05 12.75
N ASP A 42 -23.87 9.79 11.64
CA ASP A 42 -25.12 10.26 11.06
C ASP A 42 -25.99 9.10 10.58
N LEU A 43 -25.39 8.07 9.97
CA LEU A 43 -26.12 6.87 9.56
C LEU A 43 -26.70 6.12 10.74
N VAL A 44 -25.93 5.95 11.83
CA VAL A 44 -26.36 5.26 13.05
C VAL A 44 -27.48 6.03 13.73
N SER A 45 -27.38 7.36 13.84
CA SER A 45 -28.39 8.19 14.50
C SER A 45 -29.70 8.26 13.70
N ASN A 46 -29.62 8.35 12.38
CA ASN A 46 -30.81 8.44 11.52
C ASN A 46 -31.54 7.09 11.32
N SER A 47 -30.80 5.96 11.41
CA SER A 47 -31.35 4.63 11.18
C SER A 47 -31.76 3.89 12.45
N HIS A 48 -31.62 4.49 13.63
CA HIS A 48 -31.91 3.89 14.94
C HIS A 48 -31.25 2.53 15.18
N ILE A 49 -30.08 2.29 14.56
CA ILE A 49 -29.31 1.06 14.73
C ILE A 49 -28.37 1.14 15.95
N ASN A 50 -27.82 -0.02 16.34
CA ASN A 50 -26.98 -0.11 17.52
C ASN A 50 -25.75 0.80 17.41
N LYS A 51 -25.47 1.58 18.46
CA LYS A 51 -24.31 2.49 18.56
C LYS A 51 -22.95 1.77 18.46
N ALA A 52 -22.91 0.44 18.62
CA ALA A 52 -21.70 -0.34 18.41
C ALA A 52 -21.11 -0.16 16.98
N TRP A 53 -21.94 0.15 15.99
CA TRP A 53 -21.49 0.40 14.62
C TRP A 53 -20.61 1.67 14.49
N LEU A 54 -20.64 2.57 15.45
CA LEU A 54 -19.74 3.73 15.50
C LEU A 54 -18.25 3.33 15.57
N SER A 55 -17.97 2.15 16.14
CA SER A 55 -16.62 1.62 16.26
C SER A 55 -15.95 1.41 14.89
N ILE A 56 -16.70 1.17 13.82
CA ILE A 56 -16.16 1.00 12.45
C ILE A 56 -15.42 2.24 12.00
N GLY A 57 -16.01 3.42 12.23
CA GLY A 57 -15.36 4.70 11.88
C GLY A 57 -14.04 4.92 12.62
N TRP A 58 -14.00 4.55 13.91
CA TRP A 58 -12.80 4.66 14.73
C TRP A 58 -11.75 3.62 14.35
N PHE A 59 -12.15 2.37 14.09
CA PHE A 59 -11.21 1.34 13.63
C PHE A 59 -10.56 1.71 12.30
N GLY A 60 -11.29 2.33 11.38
CA GLY A 60 -10.74 2.83 10.13
C GLY A 60 -9.63 3.87 10.35
N VAL A 61 -9.83 4.82 11.25
CA VAL A 61 -8.82 5.84 11.58
C VAL A 61 -7.60 5.22 12.25
N ILE A 62 -7.81 4.30 13.21
CA ILE A 62 -6.72 3.59 13.90
C ILE A 62 -5.92 2.76 12.90
N ALA A 63 -6.60 2.02 12.02
CA ALA A 63 -5.94 1.24 10.97
C ALA A 63 -5.09 2.13 10.06
N GLY A 64 -5.62 3.28 9.63
CA GLY A 64 -4.87 4.24 8.84
C GLY A 64 -3.61 4.77 9.54
N LEU A 65 -3.70 5.04 10.83
CA LEU A 65 -2.56 5.50 11.64
C LEU A 65 -1.48 4.40 11.79
N LEU A 66 -1.89 3.15 12.04
CA LEU A 66 -0.97 2.02 12.13
C LEU A 66 -0.27 1.75 10.79
N ILE A 67 -1.02 1.83 9.70
CA ILE A 67 -0.46 1.68 8.35
C ILE A 67 0.53 2.81 8.05
N LEU A 68 0.19 4.06 8.34
CA LEU A 68 1.10 5.19 8.16
C LEU A 68 2.41 4.99 8.94
N SER A 69 2.33 4.52 10.20
CA SER A 69 3.51 4.26 11.03
C SER A 69 4.43 3.22 10.40
N PHE A 70 3.87 2.11 9.91
CA PHE A 70 4.62 1.06 9.23
C PHE A 70 5.22 1.54 7.90
N TYR A 71 4.43 2.24 7.09
CA TYR A 71 4.89 2.77 5.82
C TYR A 71 5.99 3.81 5.94
N ALA A 72 5.92 4.66 6.96
CA ALA A 72 6.94 5.67 7.19
C ALA A 72 8.33 5.04 7.41
N VAL A 73 8.39 3.89 8.09
CA VAL A 73 9.65 3.14 8.29
C VAL A 73 10.16 2.59 6.97
N ILE A 74 9.29 1.90 6.19
CA ILE A 74 9.68 1.33 4.88
C ILE A 74 10.11 2.41 3.90
N ALA A 75 9.40 3.53 3.87
CA ALA A 75 9.78 4.66 3.03
C ALA A 75 11.12 5.28 3.45
N GLY A 76 11.41 5.31 4.76
CA GLY A 76 12.72 5.67 5.29
C GLY A 76 13.82 4.75 4.77
N TRP A 77 13.60 3.43 4.75
CA TRP A 77 14.55 2.48 4.14
C TRP A 77 14.77 2.77 2.66
N ALA A 78 13.71 2.99 1.92
CA ALA A 78 13.81 3.31 0.49
C ALA A 78 14.66 4.56 0.24
N LEU A 79 14.50 5.62 1.06
CA LEU A 79 15.34 6.82 0.97
C LEU A 79 16.81 6.51 1.28
N LYS A 80 17.09 5.71 2.34
CA LYS A 80 18.46 5.29 2.66
C LYS A 80 19.09 4.51 1.50
N TYR A 81 18.34 3.59 0.89
CA TYR A 81 18.83 2.83 -0.26
C TYR A 81 19.12 3.69 -1.50
N ILE A 82 18.33 4.71 -1.76
CA ILE A 82 18.61 5.67 -2.85
C ILE A 82 19.98 6.31 -2.64
N VAL A 83 20.31 6.71 -1.42
CA VAL A 83 21.60 7.34 -1.09
C VAL A 83 22.73 6.31 -1.19
N LEU A 84 22.59 5.10 -0.65
CA LEU A 84 23.58 4.03 -0.76
C LEU A 84 23.87 3.68 -2.23
N MET A 85 22.85 3.62 -3.08
CA MET A 85 23.03 3.41 -4.52
C MET A 85 23.75 4.57 -5.18
N ALA A 86 23.40 5.81 -4.85
CA ALA A 86 24.04 7.00 -5.40
C ALA A 86 25.52 7.13 -4.99
N MET A 87 25.87 6.65 -3.79
CA MET A 87 27.27 6.61 -3.30
C MET A 87 28.09 5.45 -3.91
N GLY A 88 27.40 4.48 -4.55
CA GLY A 88 28.06 3.31 -5.15
C GLY A 88 28.32 2.16 -4.20
N ASP A 89 27.83 2.23 -2.96
CA ASP A 89 28.05 1.21 -1.92
C ASP A 89 27.44 -0.16 -2.25
N LEU A 90 26.52 -0.17 -3.22
CA LEU A 90 25.86 -1.40 -3.69
C LEU A 90 26.42 -1.95 -4.99
N GLN A 91 27.55 -1.40 -5.51
CA GLN A 91 28.17 -1.90 -6.74
C GLN A 91 28.86 -3.25 -6.47
N GLY A 92 28.51 -4.26 -7.27
CA GLY A 92 29.10 -5.61 -7.16
C GLY A 92 28.60 -6.43 -5.96
N VAL A 93 27.51 -6.02 -5.33
CA VAL A 93 26.89 -6.75 -4.24
C VAL A 93 26.14 -7.98 -4.78
N ASP A 94 26.58 -9.18 -4.43
CA ASP A 94 25.89 -10.43 -4.73
C ASP A 94 24.65 -10.63 -3.85
N GLY A 95 23.77 -11.58 -4.23
CA GLY A 95 22.54 -11.83 -3.50
C GLY A 95 22.71 -12.17 -2.01
N THR A 96 23.84 -12.81 -1.64
CA THR A 96 24.20 -13.10 -0.23
C THR A 96 24.66 -11.84 0.51
N SER A 97 25.39 -10.97 -0.17
CA SER A 97 25.85 -9.69 0.39
C SER A 97 24.71 -8.67 0.48
N ALA A 98 23.70 -8.77 -0.38
CA ALA A 98 22.50 -7.90 -0.31
C ALA A 98 21.71 -8.11 0.99
N SER A 99 21.60 -9.36 1.47
CA SER A 99 20.93 -9.64 2.76
C SER A 99 21.72 -9.06 3.94
N SER A 100 23.05 -9.13 3.92
CA SER A 100 23.87 -8.55 4.99
C SER A 100 23.81 -7.02 5.02
N VAL A 101 23.73 -6.36 3.85
CA VAL A 101 23.49 -4.91 3.78
C VAL A 101 22.14 -4.57 4.38
N PHE A 102 21.08 -5.33 4.07
CA PHE A 102 19.76 -5.11 4.64
C PHE A 102 19.76 -5.29 6.17
N GLU A 103 20.38 -6.35 6.67
CA GLU A 103 20.53 -6.58 8.11
C GLU A 103 21.29 -5.44 8.81
N SER A 104 22.37 -4.93 8.19
CA SER A 104 23.09 -3.77 8.72
C SER A 104 22.25 -2.50 8.78
N VAL A 105 21.37 -2.28 7.79
CA VAL A 105 20.41 -1.17 7.80
C VAL A 105 19.41 -1.32 8.94
N LEU A 106 18.90 -2.53 9.19
CA LEU A 106 17.97 -2.83 10.28
C LEU A 106 18.64 -2.74 11.66
N ALA A 107 19.92 -3.04 11.76
CA ALA A 107 20.67 -2.99 13.01
C ALA A 107 21.04 -1.54 13.46
N ASP A 108 20.77 -0.53 12.63
CA ASP A 108 21.04 0.89 12.94
C ASP A 108 19.74 1.64 13.29
N PRO A 109 19.30 1.63 14.57
CA PRO A 109 18.04 2.27 14.96
C PRO A 109 18.08 3.79 14.82
N ILE A 110 19.25 4.41 14.98
CA ILE A 110 19.39 5.87 14.86
C ILE A 110 19.23 6.29 13.39
N GLY A 111 19.87 5.54 12.47
CA GLY A 111 19.73 5.76 11.05
C GLY A 111 18.28 5.52 10.57
N LEU A 112 17.60 4.50 11.08
CA LEU A 112 16.21 4.24 10.77
C LEU A 112 15.29 5.40 11.19
N ILE A 113 15.43 5.90 12.41
CA ILE A 113 14.67 7.05 12.94
C ILE A 113 14.96 8.30 12.10
N PHE A 114 16.21 8.54 11.75
CA PHE A 114 16.61 9.69 10.94
C PHE A 114 15.90 9.67 9.57
N TRP A 115 16.03 8.56 8.82
CA TRP A 115 15.44 8.45 7.48
C TRP A 115 13.92 8.44 7.49
N GLN A 116 13.29 7.82 8.49
CA GLN A 116 11.85 7.89 8.71
C GLN A 116 11.40 9.34 8.96
N THR A 117 12.15 10.10 9.78
CA THR A 117 11.85 11.49 10.08
C THR A 117 11.98 12.36 8.83
N VAL A 118 13.00 12.14 8.02
CA VAL A 118 13.16 12.81 6.72
C VAL A 118 11.96 12.56 5.81
N PHE A 119 11.52 11.30 5.70
CA PHE A 119 10.33 10.96 4.92
C PHE A 119 9.07 11.68 5.45
N LEU A 120 8.83 11.62 6.76
CA LEU A 120 7.69 12.30 7.39
C LEU A 120 7.74 13.81 7.18
N PHE A 121 8.92 14.40 7.20
CA PHE A 121 9.09 15.83 6.91
C PHE A 121 8.62 16.18 5.49
N PHE A 122 8.98 15.38 4.48
CA PHE A 122 8.44 15.55 3.11
C PHE A 122 6.93 15.39 3.06
N CYS A 123 6.38 14.39 3.77
CA CYS A 123 4.92 14.20 3.86
C CYS A 123 4.23 15.45 4.46
N VAL A 124 4.79 16.02 5.52
CA VAL A 124 4.25 17.24 6.16
C VAL A 124 4.25 18.40 5.18
N ILE A 125 5.34 18.64 4.44
CA ILE A 125 5.43 19.70 3.42
C ILE A 125 4.31 19.55 2.38
N VAL A 126 4.12 18.33 1.87
CA VAL A 126 3.08 18.05 0.87
C VAL A 126 1.68 18.30 1.44
N VAL A 127 1.43 17.83 2.66
CA VAL A 127 0.11 17.99 3.32
C VAL A 127 -0.17 19.46 3.68
N MET A 128 0.84 20.22 4.10
CA MET A 128 0.71 21.67 4.36
C MET A 128 0.26 22.44 3.12
N GLY A 129 0.60 21.99 1.91
CA GLY A 129 0.09 22.56 0.66
C GLY A 129 -1.41 22.32 0.42
N GLY A 130 -2.06 21.55 1.28
CA GLY A 130 -3.47 21.21 1.21
C GLY A 130 -3.79 20.15 0.14
N VAL A 131 -5.06 19.75 0.07
CA VAL A 131 -5.48 18.62 -0.77
C VAL A 131 -5.30 18.91 -2.26
N LYS A 132 -5.61 20.12 -2.73
CA LYS A 132 -5.52 20.44 -4.17
C LYS A 132 -4.11 20.78 -4.62
N LYS A 133 -3.43 21.68 -3.91
CA LYS A 133 -2.11 22.20 -4.33
C LYS A 133 -0.94 21.36 -3.79
N GLY A 134 -1.11 20.72 -2.65
CA GLY A 134 -0.08 19.85 -2.10
C GLY A 134 -0.22 18.42 -2.59
N LEU A 135 -1.22 17.70 -2.11
CA LEU A 135 -1.42 16.29 -2.45
C LEU A 135 -1.75 16.07 -3.93
N GLY A 136 -2.64 16.92 -4.51
CA GLY A 136 -2.98 16.83 -5.93
C GLY A 136 -1.77 16.99 -6.83
N LEU A 137 -0.97 18.05 -6.62
CA LEU A 137 0.26 18.29 -7.40
C LEU A 137 1.29 17.15 -7.22
N ALA A 138 1.44 16.65 -5.98
CA ALA A 138 2.35 15.53 -5.73
C ALA A 138 1.93 14.28 -6.54
N ILE A 139 0.64 13.96 -6.60
CA ILE A 139 0.12 12.83 -7.38
C ILE A 139 0.35 13.07 -8.88
N GLU A 140 0.05 14.27 -9.40
CA GLU A 140 0.25 14.60 -10.81
C GLU A 140 1.69 14.46 -11.27
N ILE A 141 2.66 14.68 -10.39
CA ILE A 141 4.10 14.54 -10.70
C ILE A 141 4.57 13.10 -10.45
N LEU A 142 4.24 12.52 -9.30
CA LEU A 142 4.79 11.22 -8.89
C LEU A 142 4.20 10.04 -9.68
N MET A 143 2.93 10.13 -10.09
CA MET A 143 2.32 9.03 -10.88
C MET A 143 2.99 8.85 -12.26
N PRO A 144 3.19 9.87 -13.11
CA PRO A 144 3.92 9.69 -14.35
C PRO A 144 5.35 9.19 -14.14
N ILE A 145 6.05 9.70 -13.12
CA ILE A 145 7.40 9.22 -12.76
C ILE A 145 7.37 7.73 -12.43
N LEU A 146 6.41 7.28 -11.62
CA LEU A 146 6.24 5.88 -11.28
C LEU A 146 6.04 5.01 -12.53
N PHE A 147 5.17 5.44 -13.47
CA PHE A 147 4.95 4.72 -14.72
C PHE A 147 6.23 4.63 -15.57
N VAL A 148 6.98 5.72 -15.67
CA VAL A 148 8.26 5.75 -16.42
C VAL A 148 9.26 4.79 -15.76
N VAL A 149 9.39 4.81 -14.44
CA VAL A 149 10.31 3.91 -13.72
C VAL A 149 9.92 2.44 -13.91
N ILE A 150 8.62 2.10 -13.77
CA ILE A 150 8.13 0.73 -14.00
C ILE A 150 8.39 0.30 -15.44
N PHE A 151 8.16 1.18 -16.41
CA PHE A 151 8.41 0.88 -17.82
C PHE A 151 9.90 0.64 -18.10
N LEU A 152 10.79 1.46 -17.55
CA LEU A 152 12.24 1.29 -17.67
C LEU A 152 12.71 -0.02 -17.01
N LEU A 153 12.18 -0.35 -15.81
CA LEU A 153 12.47 -1.62 -15.16
C LEU A 153 11.97 -2.81 -15.99
N PHE A 154 10.78 -2.71 -16.57
CA PHE A 154 10.25 -3.74 -17.44
C PHE A 154 11.15 -3.97 -18.64
N VAL A 155 11.56 -2.90 -19.33
CA VAL A 155 12.49 -2.97 -20.48
C VAL A 155 13.83 -3.56 -20.04
N PHE A 156 14.38 -3.14 -18.90
CA PHE A 156 15.62 -3.69 -18.36
C PHE A 156 15.50 -5.19 -18.09
N CYS A 157 14.40 -5.64 -17.51
CA CYS A 157 14.16 -7.06 -17.24
C CYS A 157 14.05 -7.87 -18.54
N LEU A 158 13.42 -7.34 -19.60
CA LEU A 158 13.33 -8.02 -20.89
C LEU A 158 14.70 -8.38 -21.49
N PHE A 159 15.71 -7.51 -21.28
CA PHE A 159 17.05 -7.72 -21.84
C PHE A 159 18.02 -8.47 -20.93
N ASN A 160 17.78 -8.44 -19.61
CA ASN A 160 18.75 -8.95 -18.63
C ASN A 160 18.26 -10.16 -17.83
N THR A 161 17.02 -10.60 -18.00
CA THR A 161 16.48 -11.74 -17.26
C THR A 161 15.88 -12.80 -18.17
N ASN A 162 15.71 -14.02 -17.64
CA ASN A 162 15.04 -15.10 -18.37
C ASN A 162 13.53 -14.91 -18.30
N VAL A 163 13.00 -14.07 -19.20
CA VAL A 163 11.57 -13.71 -19.27
C VAL A 163 10.69 -14.95 -19.39
N LEU A 164 11.17 -16.00 -20.13
CA LEU A 164 10.38 -17.21 -20.34
C LEU A 164 10.17 -17.99 -19.03
N GLU A 165 11.18 -18.06 -18.16
CA GLU A 165 11.05 -18.69 -16.83
C GLU A 165 10.14 -17.88 -15.92
N ALA A 166 10.26 -16.55 -15.92
CA ALA A 166 9.38 -15.68 -15.15
C ALA A 166 7.91 -15.83 -15.58
N MET A 167 7.64 -15.89 -16.89
CA MET A 167 6.31 -16.13 -17.44
C MET A 167 5.80 -17.53 -17.08
N LYS A 168 6.63 -18.58 -17.21
CA LYS A 168 6.26 -19.93 -16.78
C LYS A 168 5.89 -19.97 -15.29
N PHE A 169 6.65 -19.31 -14.43
CA PHE A 169 6.34 -19.22 -13.01
C PHE A 169 5.03 -18.48 -12.74
N LEU A 170 4.80 -17.34 -13.41
CA LEU A 170 3.59 -16.54 -13.25
C LEU A 170 2.32 -17.27 -13.73
N PHE A 171 2.41 -18.09 -14.79
CA PHE A 171 1.29 -18.86 -15.34
C PHE A 171 1.28 -20.32 -14.89
N SER A 172 2.17 -20.72 -13.98
CA SER A 172 2.08 -22.05 -13.37
C SER A 172 0.98 -22.06 -12.31
N PHE A 173 -0.05 -22.85 -12.53
CA PHE A 173 -1.16 -23.03 -11.58
C PHE A 173 -0.91 -24.23 -10.69
N ASP A 174 0.05 -24.12 -9.79
CA ASP A 174 0.33 -25.16 -8.80
C ASP A 174 -0.52 -24.96 -7.54
N LEU A 175 -1.63 -25.68 -7.47
CA LEU A 175 -2.56 -25.66 -6.34
C LEU A 175 -2.01 -26.42 -5.12
N SER A 176 -1.01 -27.28 -5.30
CA SER A 176 -0.46 -28.12 -4.21
C SER A 176 0.25 -27.31 -3.13
N ASN A 177 0.77 -26.16 -3.50
CA ASN A 177 1.47 -25.23 -2.61
C ASN A 177 0.55 -24.21 -1.93
N LEU A 178 -0.77 -24.28 -2.17
CA LEU A 178 -1.73 -23.39 -1.54
C LEU A 178 -2.08 -23.91 -0.13
N SER A 179 -1.86 -23.06 0.83
CA SER A 179 -2.22 -23.29 2.24
C SER A 179 -3.29 -22.29 2.70
N GLY A 180 -3.94 -22.57 3.83
CA GLY A 180 -4.83 -21.58 4.46
C GLY A 180 -4.12 -20.24 4.74
N ARG A 181 -2.82 -20.26 4.97
CA ARG A 181 -1.98 -19.07 5.10
C ARG A 181 -1.90 -18.28 3.80
N SER A 182 -1.72 -18.96 2.65
CA SER A 182 -1.69 -18.31 1.34
C SER A 182 -3.01 -17.59 1.03
N LEU A 183 -4.14 -18.16 1.45
CA LEU A 183 -5.45 -17.53 1.33
C LEU A 183 -5.55 -16.26 2.18
N LEU A 184 -5.11 -16.31 3.45
CA LEU A 184 -5.09 -15.14 4.33
C LEU A 184 -4.16 -14.04 3.80
N GLU A 185 -3.00 -14.40 3.28
CA GLU A 185 -2.06 -13.46 2.65
C GLU A 185 -2.67 -12.80 1.40
N ALA A 186 -3.33 -13.58 0.54
CA ALA A 186 -4.01 -13.06 -0.65
C ALA A 186 -5.18 -12.12 -0.29
N MET A 187 -5.96 -12.47 0.73
CA MET A 187 -7.04 -11.64 1.25
C MET A 187 -6.49 -10.35 1.86
N GLY A 188 -5.45 -10.43 2.69
CA GLY A 188 -4.78 -9.27 3.26
C GLY A 188 -4.23 -8.34 2.17
N GLN A 189 -3.59 -8.90 1.14
CA GLN A 189 -3.10 -8.14 -0.01
C GLN A 189 -4.24 -7.47 -0.80
N ALA A 190 -5.41 -8.14 -0.94
CA ALA A 190 -6.56 -7.56 -1.60
C ALA A 190 -7.13 -6.35 -0.84
N PHE A 191 -7.30 -6.48 0.49
CA PHE A 191 -7.73 -5.36 1.35
C PHE A 191 -6.76 -4.19 1.29
N PHE A 192 -5.47 -4.50 1.32
CA PHE A 192 -4.42 -3.52 1.27
C PHE A 192 -4.39 -2.75 -0.06
N THR A 193 -4.43 -3.45 -1.19
CA THR A 193 -4.38 -2.85 -2.53
C THR A 193 -5.59 -1.95 -2.81
N LEU A 194 -6.77 -2.33 -2.31
CA LEU A 194 -7.99 -1.54 -2.45
C LEU A 194 -8.15 -0.47 -1.35
N SER A 195 -7.23 -0.41 -0.38
CA SER A 195 -7.29 0.51 0.77
C SER A 195 -8.62 0.44 1.54
N ILE A 196 -9.19 -0.76 1.66
CA ILE A 196 -10.47 -1.00 2.31
C ILE A 196 -10.32 -0.99 3.84
N GLY A 197 -11.36 -0.53 4.53
CA GLY A 197 -11.42 -0.52 5.99
C GLY A 197 -10.76 0.69 6.65
N MET A 198 -10.10 1.56 5.87
CA MET A 198 -9.44 2.77 6.39
C MET A 198 -10.30 4.03 6.30
N GLY A 199 -11.49 3.94 5.69
CA GLY A 199 -12.33 5.10 5.41
C GLY A 199 -11.76 6.06 4.34
N ALA A 200 -10.62 5.72 3.73
CA ALA A 200 -9.99 6.55 2.71
C ALA A 200 -10.88 6.70 1.48
N VAL A 201 -11.53 5.62 1.06
CA VAL A 201 -12.47 5.59 -0.07
C VAL A 201 -13.68 6.47 0.23
N SER A 202 -14.21 6.42 1.44
CA SER A 202 -15.32 7.27 1.87
C SER A 202 -14.97 8.76 1.82
N TYR A 203 -13.73 9.12 2.14
CA TYR A 203 -13.26 10.51 2.14
C TYR A 203 -12.99 11.07 0.74
N THR A 204 -12.43 10.27 -0.16
CA THR A 204 -12.07 10.72 -1.52
C THR A 204 -13.29 11.06 -2.38
N HIS A 205 -14.43 10.42 -2.13
CA HIS A 205 -15.69 10.68 -2.84
C HIS A 205 -16.53 11.83 -2.26
N LEU A 206 -16.02 12.57 -1.28
CA LEU A 206 -16.66 13.77 -0.73
C LEU A 206 -16.82 14.92 -1.74
N ARG A 207 -16.07 14.88 -2.85
CA ARG A 207 -15.95 15.99 -3.82
C ARG A 207 -16.22 15.60 -5.28
N ALA A 208 -16.70 14.41 -5.54
CA ALA A 208 -17.11 13.99 -6.88
C ALA A 208 -18.56 14.39 -7.20
#